data_e46f90ee41eccd028379e01e54d98ecd
#
_entry.id   e46f90ee41eccd028379e01e54d98ecd
#
_cell.length_a   1.000
_cell.length_b   1.000
_cell.length_c   1.000
_cell.angle_alpha   90.00
_cell.angle_beta   90.00
_cell.angle_gamma   90.00
#
_symmetry.space_group_name_H-M   'P 1'
#
loop_
_entity.id
_entity.type
_entity.pdbx_description
1 polymer ?
#
loop_
_entity_poly.entity_id
_entity_poly.type
_entity_poly.pdbx_seq_one_letter_code
_entity_poly.pdbx_strand_id
1 'polypeptide(L)'
;MTFDLNVVHERTDENIERLLAALTALDAKYRQRPESRPNASHLVGVGHQLLATKYGPLDVLGTIGSGRGYAELVAHSQAEEAEPGLIVKMLTAETLLEEKLVMRRTKDLTSIAWLQEIIRRKG
;
A
#
# COMPACT_ATOMS: atom_id res chain seq x y z
N MET A 1 6.13 17.08 6.41
CA MET A 1 6.50 15.73 5.91
C MET A 1 5.27 15.11 5.25
N THR A 2 5.43 14.64 4.04
CA THR A 2 4.33 13.99 3.33
C THR A 2 4.42 12.50 3.56
N PHE A 3 3.34 11.90 4.04
CA PHE A 3 3.27 10.45 4.19
C PHE A 3 2.55 9.88 2.99
N ASP A 4 3.18 8.95 2.30
CA ASP A 4 2.54 8.21 1.23
C ASP A 4 1.80 7.03 1.85
N LEU A 5 0.51 6.95 1.59
CA LEU A 5 -0.27 5.79 1.99
C LEU A 5 -0.17 4.74 0.88
N ASN A 6 0.31 3.57 1.25
CA ASN A 6 0.45 2.45 0.32
C ASN A 6 -0.51 1.34 0.72
N VAL A 7 -1.33 0.89 -0.22
CA VAL A 7 -2.25 -0.22 0.02
C VAL A 7 -2.01 -1.31 -1.03
N VAL A 8 -1.96 -2.56 -0.59
CA VAL A 8 -1.88 -3.71 -1.47
C VAL A 8 -3.27 -4.32 -1.54
N HIS A 9 -3.82 -4.43 -2.74
CA HIS A 9 -5.18 -4.89 -2.91
C HIS A 9 -5.26 -6.32 -3.45
N GLU A 10 -6.30 -7.02 -3.04
CA GLU A 10 -6.65 -8.31 -3.62
C GLU A 10 -7.18 -8.07 -5.03
N ARG A 11 -6.67 -8.82 -6.01
CA ARG A 11 -6.96 -8.59 -7.43
C ARG A 11 -8.10 -9.44 -7.97
N THR A 12 -9.06 -9.81 -7.12
CA THR A 12 -10.30 -10.46 -7.56
C THR A 12 -11.23 -9.43 -8.19
N ASP A 13 -12.08 -9.87 -9.12
CA ASP A 13 -13.03 -8.98 -9.78
C ASP A 13 -13.91 -8.24 -8.79
N GLU A 14 -14.40 -8.95 -7.77
CA GLU A 14 -15.25 -8.36 -6.74
C GLU A 14 -14.54 -7.28 -5.95
N ASN A 15 -13.29 -7.53 -5.57
CA ASN A 15 -12.54 -6.55 -4.80
C ASN A 15 -12.13 -5.34 -5.65
N ILE A 16 -11.78 -5.57 -6.92
CA ILE A 16 -11.46 -4.49 -7.84
C ILE A 16 -12.67 -3.57 -8.01
N GLU A 17 -13.87 -4.13 -8.13
CA GLU A 17 -15.08 -3.34 -8.24
C GLU A 17 -15.30 -2.47 -7.00
N ARG A 18 -15.13 -3.04 -5.80
CA ARG A 18 -15.23 -2.29 -4.56
C ARG A 18 -14.16 -1.20 -4.45
N LEU A 19 -12.94 -1.53 -4.86
CA LEU A 19 -11.83 -0.58 -4.84
C LEU A 19 -12.09 0.59 -5.79
N LEU A 20 -12.61 0.31 -6.99
CA LEU A 20 -12.95 1.37 -7.94
C LEU A 20 -14.02 2.31 -7.39
N ALA A 21 -15.03 1.77 -6.71
CA ALA A 21 -16.06 2.59 -6.07
C ALA A 21 -15.44 3.51 -5.02
N ALA A 22 -14.53 2.99 -4.20
CA ALA A 22 -13.82 3.77 -3.20
C ALA A 22 -12.95 4.85 -3.84
N LEU A 23 -12.22 4.50 -4.90
CA LEU A 23 -11.34 5.46 -5.59
C LEU A 23 -12.15 6.58 -6.25
N THR A 24 -13.32 6.26 -6.79
CA THR A 24 -14.23 7.27 -7.34
C THR A 24 -14.69 8.23 -6.24
N ALA A 25 -15.06 7.70 -5.08
CA ALA A 25 -15.47 8.54 -3.95
C ALA A 25 -14.34 9.45 -3.45
N LEU A 26 -13.09 9.02 -3.60
CA LEU A 26 -11.91 9.79 -3.23
C LEU A 26 -11.44 10.75 -4.32
N ASP A 27 -12.14 10.77 -5.46
CA ASP A 27 -11.74 11.55 -6.65
C ASP A 27 -10.31 11.23 -7.09
N ALA A 28 -9.96 9.94 -7.09
CA ALA A 28 -8.61 9.48 -7.40
C ALA A 28 -8.29 9.61 -8.89
N LYS A 29 -7.10 10.10 -9.18
CA LYS A 29 -6.58 10.24 -10.54
C LYS A 29 -5.06 10.01 -10.49
N TYR A 30 -4.46 9.75 -11.65
CA TYR A 30 -3.02 9.53 -11.70
C TYR A 30 -2.26 10.82 -11.46
N ARG A 31 -1.24 10.76 -10.59
CA ARG A 31 -0.45 11.96 -10.25
C ARG A 31 0.26 12.55 -11.47
N GLN A 32 0.75 11.69 -12.36
CA GLN A 32 1.49 12.13 -13.54
C GLN A 32 0.60 12.41 -14.75
N ARG A 33 -0.67 11.98 -14.68
CA ARG A 33 -1.66 12.19 -15.73
C ARG A 33 -3.01 12.52 -15.09
N PRO A 34 -3.18 13.76 -14.59
CA PRO A 34 -4.41 14.10 -13.85
C PRO A 34 -5.71 13.96 -14.65
N GLU A 35 -5.62 13.89 -15.97
CA GLU A 35 -6.77 13.64 -16.85
C GLU A 35 -7.17 12.16 -16.89
N SER A 36 -6.33 11.28 -16.36
CA SER A 36 -6.59 9.83 -16.36
C SER A 36 -7.01 9.35 -15.00
N ARG A 37 -7.99 8.44 -14.98
CA ARG A 37 -8.47 7.81 -13.76
C ARG A 37 -8.20 6.29 -13.80
N PRO A 38 -8.00 5.66 -12.65
CA PRO A 38 -7.78 4.21 -12.62
C PRO A 38 -9.03 3.46 -13.08
N ASN A 39 -8.82 2.30 -13.69
CA ASN A 39 -9.89 1.42 -14.12
C ASN A 39 -9.54 -0.03 -13.79
N ALA A 40 -10.47 -0.95 -14.07
CA ALA A 40 -10.30 -2.36 -13.71
C ALA A 40 -9.06 -2.99 -14.36
N SER A 41 -8.76 -2.65 -15.61
CA SER A 41 -7.61 -3.24 -16.30
C SER A 41 -6.29 -2.78 -15.70
N HIS A 42 -6.23 -1.57 -15.12
CA HIS A 42 -5.06 -1.11 -14.38
C HIS A 42 -4.89 -1.88 -13.07
N LEU A 43 -5.99 -2.13 -12.37
CA LEU A 43 -5.96 -2.69 -11.01
C LEU A 43 -5.77 -4.21 -10.98
N VAL A 44 -6.06 -4.89 -12.08
CA VAL A 44 -5.85 -6.34 -12.15
C VAL A 44 -4.36 -6.69 -12.31
N GLY A 45 -3.55 -5.75 -12.76
CA GLY A 45 -2.13 -5.95 -12.96
C GLY A 45 -1.33 -5.99 -11.66
N VAL A 46 -0.08 -6.45 -11.77
CA VAL A 46 0.83 -6.56 -10.62
C VAL A 46 1.54 -5.24 -10.28
N GLY A 47 1.34 -4.23 -11.10
CA GLY A 47 2.06 -2.96 -10.99
C GLY A 47 1.54 -2.04 -9.91
N HIS A 48 2.16 -0.87 -9.85
CA HIS A 48 1.86 0.17 -8.89
C HIS A 48 1.06 1.28 -9.56
N GLN A 49 -0.04 1.69 -8.95
CA GLN A 49 -0.87 2.78 -9.43
C GLN A 49 -0.63 3.99 -8.50
N LEU A 50 0.07 4.99 -8.99
CA LEU A 50 0.45 6.16 -8.20
C LEU A 50 -0.62 7.24 -8.38
N LEU A 51 -1.49 7.38 -7.39
CA LEU A 51 -2.68 8.20 -7.47
C LEU A 51 -2.60 9.42 -6.58
N ALA A 52 -3.40 10.42 -6.92
CA ALA A 52 -3.70 11.57 -6.07
C ALA A 52 -5.19 11.55 -5.78
N THR A 53 -5.53 11.76 -4.51
CA THR A 53 -6.93 11.84 -4.08
C THR A 53 -7.19 13.22 -3.49
N LYS A 54 -8.45 13.51 -3.19
CA LYS A 54 -8.79 14.77 -2.51
C LYS A 54 -8.17 14.91 -1.12
N TYR A 55 -7.62 13.83 -0.56
CA TYR A 55 -6.96 13.83 0.75
C TYR A 55 -5.43 13.67 0.66
N GLY A 56 -4.87 13.53 -0.54
CA GLY A 56 -3.44 13.40 -0.74
C GLY A 56 -3.04 12.18 -1.56
N PRO A 57 -1.74 11.91 -1.67
CA PRO A 57 -1.24 10.78 -2.46
C PRO A 57 -1.70 9.44 -1.93
N LEU A 58 -1.98 8.51 -2.84
CA LEU A 58 -2.36 7.14 -2.52
C LEU A 58 -1.72 6.20 -3.54
N ASP A 59 -0.91 5.28 -3.09
CA ASP A 59 -0.32 4.27 -3.96
C ASP A 59 -1.09 2.97 -3.79
N VAL A 60 -1.64 2.46 -4.90
CA VAL A 60 -2.40 1.20 -4.93
C VAL A 60 -1.54 0.17 -5.65
N LEU A 61 -1.15 -0.87 -4.92
CA LEU A 61 -0.14 -1.81 -5.36
C LEU A 61 -0.73 -3.20 -5.58
N GLY A 62 -0.43 -3.79 -6.74
CA GLY A 62 -0.78 -5.20 -6.99
C GLY A 62 0.19 -6.13 -6.28
N THR A 63 1.47 -5.77 -6.26
CA THR A 63 2.53 -6.47 -5.55
C THR A 63 3.51 -5.47 -4.96
N ILE A 64 4.38 -5.92 -4.08
CA ILE A 64 5.47 -5.09 -3.56
C ILE A 64 6.82 -5.64 -3.96
N GLY A 65 7.91 -4.99 -3.56
CA GLY A 65 9.25 -5.17 -4.09
C GLY A 65 9.74 -6.60 -4.31
N SER A 66 9.40 -7.52 -3.41
CA SER A 66 9.78 -8.94 -3.54
C SER A 66 8.89 -9.71 -4.51
N GLY A 67 7.83 -9.09 -5.02
CA GLY A 67 6.84 -9.75 -5.87
C GLY A 67 5.65 -10.31 -5.09
N ARG A 68 5.63 -10.16 -3.77
CA ARG A 68 4.50 -10.63 -2.95
C ARG A 68 3.27 -9.77 -3.18
N GLY A 69 2.11 -10.43 -3.34
CA GLY A 69 0.82 -9.78 -3.46
C GLY A 69 -0.02 -9.95 -2.19
N TYR A 70 -1.30 -9.59 -2.29
CA TYR A 70 -2.20 -9.59 -1.15
C TYR A 70 -2.24 -10.93 -0.40
N ALA A 71 -2.37 -12.04 -1.13
CA ALA A 71 -2.51 -13.36 -0.52
C ALA A 71 -1.31 -13.73 0.37
N GLU A 72 -0.11 -13.40 -0.08
CA GLU A 72 1.11 -13.67 0.68
C GLU A 72 1.26 -12.68 1.84
N LEU A 73 0.94 -11.43 1.61
CA LEU A 73 1.16 -10.37 2.60
C LEU A 73 0.15 -10.39 3.74
N VAL A 74 -1.08 -10.82 3.49
CA VAL A 74 -2.10 -10.86 4.53
C VAL A 74 -1.71 -11.78 5.68
N ALA A 75 -0.95 -12.84 5.39
CA ALA A 75 -0.44 -13.75 6.40
C ALA A 75 0.62 -13.11 7.32
N HIS A 76 1.20 -11.99 6.88
CA HIS A 76 2.20 -11.24 7.63
C HIS A 76 1.66 -9.87 8.09
N SER A 77 0.34 -9.79 8.27
CA SER A 77 -0.31 -8.55 8.70
C SER A 77 -0.94 -8.73 10.08
N GLN A 78 -1.19 -7.61 10.73
CA GLN A 78 -1.91 -7.55 11.99
C GLN A 78 -3.13 -6.66 11.82
N ALA A 79 -4.23 -7.05 12.47
CA ALA A 79 -5.42 -6.22 12.50
C ALA A 79 -5.22 -5.09 13.50
N GLU A 80 -5.44 -3.87 13.07
CA GLU A 80 -5.32 -2.68 13.89
C GLU A 80 -6.62 -1.87 13.81
N GLU A 81 -7.08 -1.37 14.94
CA GLU A 81 -8.25 -0.51 14.95
C GLU A 81 -7.81 0.93 14.70
N ALA A 82 -8.01 1.41 13.46
CA ALA A 82 -7.59 2.74 13.05
C ALA A 82 -8.44 3.83 13.70
N GLU A 83 -9.73 3.55 13.89
CA GLU A 83 -10.66 4.35 14.67
C GLU A 83 -11.78 3.42 15.11
N PRO A 84 -12.61 3.80 16.10
CA PRO A 84 -13.66 2.91 16.61
C PRO A 84 -14.52 2.33 15.48
N GLY A 85 -14.52 1.00 15.40
CA GLY A 85 -15.29 0.28 14.37
C GLY A 85 -14.59 0.12 13.04
N LEU A 86 -13.40 0.68 12.83
CA LEU A 86 -12.65 0.55 11.58
C LEU A 86 -11.38 -0.27 11.80
N ILE A 87 -11.43 -1.52 11.35
CA ILE A 87 -10.29 -2.44 11.44
C ILE A 87 -9.55 -2.46 10.11
N VAL A 88 -8.25 -2.24 10.14
CA VAL A 88 -7.38 -2.32 8.96
C VAL A 88 -6.31 -3.37 9.20
N LYS A 89 -5.80 -3.96 8.13
CA LYS A 89 -4.70 -4.92 8.20
C LYS A 89 -3.41 -4.22 7.82
N MET A 90 -2.44 -4.23 8.73
CA MET A 90 -1.15 -3.58 8.52
C MET A 90 -0.05 -4.62 8.52
N LEU A 91 0.91 -4.49 7.61
CA LEU A 91 2.08 -5.36 7.61
C LEU A 91 2.84 -5.21 8.93
N THR A 92 3.41 -6.32 9.40
CA THR A 92 4.29 -6.26 10.56
C THR A 92 5.54 -5.43 10.21
N ALA A 93 6.14 -4.83 11.24
CA ALA A 93 7.38 -4.06 11.05
C ALA A 93 8.49 -4.94 10.45
N GLU A 94 8.55 -6.20 10.86
CA GLU A 94 9.52 -7.16 10.36
C GLU A 94 9.36 -7.40 8.85
N THR A 95 8.13 -7.60 8.39
CA THR A 95 7.85 -7.82 6.96
C THR A 95 8.14 -6.56 6.15
N LEU A 96 7.76 -5.40 6.66
CA LEU A 96 8.02 -4.13 5.99
C LEU A 96 9.52 -3.90 5.86
N LEU A 97 10.30 -4.23 6.89
CA LEU A 97 11.76 -4.14 6.83
C LEU A 97 12.34 -5.08 5.77
N GLU A 98 11.86 -6.33 5.69
CA GLU A 98 12.30 -7.28 4.68
C GLU A 98 12.12 -6.70 3.27
N GLU A 99 10.96 -6.10 3.00
CA GLU A 99 10.67 -5.53 1.69
C GLU A 99 11.56 -4.34 1.37
N LYS A 100 11.83 -3.48 2.34
CA LYS A 100 12.72 -2.33 2.13
C LYS A 100 14.16 -2.77 1.93
N LEU A 101 14.60 -3.84 2.60
CA LEU A 101 15.94 -4.39 2.40
C LEU A 101 16.12 -4.98 1.01
N VAL A 102 15.08 -5.61 0.46
CA VAL A 102 15.10 -6.10 -0.93
C VAL A 102 15.32 -4.95 -1.91
N MET A 103 14.59 -3.85 -1.74
CA MET A 103 14.69 -2.69 -2.64
C MET A 103 15.95 -1.87 -2.43
N ARG A 104 16.37 -1.68 -1.19
CA ARG A 104 17.56 -0.91 -0.79
C ARG A 104 17.73 0.43 -1.51
N ARG A 105 16.61 1.12 -1.75
CA ARG A 105 16.66 2.43 -2.38
C ARG A 105 17.19 3.47 -1.39
N THR A 106 17.83 4.51 -1.91
CA THR A 106 18.35 5.59 -1.05
C THR A 106 17.26 6.16 -0.14
N LYS A 107 16.05 6.33 -0.66
CA LYS A 107 14.92 6.85 0.13
C LYS A 107 14.46 5.89 1.23
N ASP A 108 14.87 4.63 1.18
CA ASP A 108 14.47 3.62 2.17
C ASP A 108 15.44 3.54 3.36
N LEU A 109 16.63 4.14 3.26
CA LEU A 109 17.66 4.00 4.30
C LEU A 109 17.20 4.49 5.67
N THR A 110 16.54 5.64 5.73
CA THR A 110 16.00 6.19 6.98
C THR A 110 14.90 5.29 7.54
N SER A 111 14.02 4.80 6.66
CA SER A 111 12.94 3.90 7.06
C SER A 111 13.48 2.57 7.58
N ILE A 112 14.53 2.04 6.95
CA ILE A 112 15.18 0.80 7.38
C ILE A 112 15.73 0.95 8.79
N ALA A 113 16.47 2.04 9.05
CA ALA A 113 17.02 2.30 10.37
C ALA A 113 15.94 2.43 11.43
N TRP A 114 14.86 3.13 11.10
CA TRP A 114 13.72 3.34 11.99
C TRP A 114 13.00 2.02 12.31
N LEU A 115 12.78 1.19 11.29
CA LEU A 115 12.15 -0.12 11.47
C LEU A 115 13.00 -1.05 12.32
N GLN A 116 14.32 -1.04 12.11
CA GLN A 116 15.24 -1.83 12.92
C GLN A 116 15.17 -1.42 14.39
N GLU A 117 15.06 -0.13 14.67
CA GLU A 117 14.94 0.38 16.03
C GLU A 117 13.61 -0.05 16.67
N ILE A 118 12.52 0.00 15.93
CA ILE A 118 11.21 -0.44 16.42
C ILE A 118 11.26 -1.93 16.78
N ILE A 119 11.81 -2.76 15.91
CA ILE A 119 11.92 -4.20 16.13
C ILE A 119 12.79 -4.48 17.35
N ARG A 120 13.91 -3.79 17.50
CA ARG A 120 14.79 -3.91 18.64
C ARG A 120 14.07 -3.63 19.95
N ARG A 121 13.22 -2.60 19.96
CA ARG A 121 12.47 -2.21 21.17
C ARG A 121 11.35 -3.19 21.51
N LYS A 122 10.79 -3.86 20.51
CA LYS A 122 9.76 -4.89 20.73
C LYS A 122 10.33 -6.16 21.35
N GLY A 123 11.56 -6.49 20.99
CA GLY A 123 12.27 -7.67 21.51
C GLY A 123 12.90 -7.38 22.83
#